data_c893a9ff25e512841462722903007413
#
_entry.id   c893a9ff25e512841462722903007413
#
_cell.length_a   1.000
_cell.length_b   1.000
_cell.length_c   1.000
_cell.angle_alpha   90.00
_cell.angle_beta   90.00
_cell.angle_gamma   90.00
#
_symmetry.space_group_name_H-M   'P 1'
#
loop_
_entity.id
_entity.type
_entity.pdbx_description
1 polymer ?
#
loop_
_entity_poly.entity_id
_entity_poly.type
_entity_poly.pdbx_seq_one_letter_code
_entity_poly.pdbx_strand_id
1 'polypeptide(L)' 'LSAADNSVVTLVGNITQQIDNDEYLFTDGTARIKVEIKNRVWNGLNVSENDKIRITGKLDNEAFEKAEVEVFSVEKAN' A
#
# COMPACT_ATOMS: atom_id res chain seq x y z
N LEU A 1 5.15 6.95 9.28
CA LEU A 1 6.08 7.18 8.18
C LEU A 1 6.75 8.54 8.34
N SER A 2 8.05 8.55 8.15
CA SER A 2 8.85 9.78 8.25
C SER A 2 9.19 10.37 6.88
N ALA A 3 8.73 9.76 5.80
CA ALA A 3 9.02 10.24 4.45
C ALA A 3 8.27 11.54 4.13
N ALA A 4 8.87 12.37 3.30
CA ALA A 4 8.25 13.60 2.86
C ALA A 4 7.06 13.33 1.92
N ASP A 5 6.13 14.28 1.87
CA ASP A 5 4.99 14.24 0.94
C ASP A 5 5.48 14.09 -0.50
N ASN A 6 4.75 13.31 -1.29
CA ASN A 6 5.05 13.00 -2.70
C ASN A 6 6.35 12.21 -2.93
N SER A 7 7.00 11.76 -1.88
CA SER A 7 8.17 10.90 -2.05
C SER A 7 7.75 9.50 -2.46
N VAL A 8 8.61 8.81 -3.19
CA VAL A 8 8.40 7.41 -3.54
C VAL A 8 8.87 6.54 -2.37
N VAL A 9 8.02 5.61 -1.96
CA VAL A 9 8.33 4.70 -0.85
C VAL A 9 8.11 3.26 -1.31
N THR A 10 8.88 2.36 -0.73
CA THR A 10 8.72 0.91 -0.92
C THR A 10 8.48 0.28 0.44
N LEU A 11 7.39 -0.49 0.54
CA LEU A 11 7.01 -1.13 1.79
C LEU A 11 6.78 -2.61 1.55
N VAL A 12 7.15 -3.43 2.53
CA VAL A 12 6.95 -4.87 2.50
C VAL A 12 6.03 -5.25 3.65
N GLY A 13 4.99 -6.00 3.35
CA GLY A 13 4.03 -6.41 4.37
C GLY A 13 2.82 -7.08 3.77
N ASN A 14 1.67 -6.91 4.44
CA ASN A 14 0.45 -7.64 4.09
C ASN A 14 -0.74 -6.69 3.98
N ILE A 15 -1.65 -7.04 3.07
CA ILE A 15 -2.98 -6.42 3.03
C ILE A 15 -3.82 -7.06 4.13
N THR A 16 -4.41 -6.24 4.99
CA THR A 16 -5.23 -6.76 6.09
C THR A 16 -6.73 -6.61 5.83
N GLN A 17 -7.12 -5.65 5.00
CA GLN A 17 -8.52 -5.39 4.75
C GLN A 17 -8.68 -4.56 3.48
N GLN A 18 -9.72 -4.84 2.71
CA GLN A 18 -10.15 -3.96 1.63
C GLN A 18 -11.18 -2.97 2.19
N ILE A 19 -10.94 -1.68 2.01
CA ILE A 19 -11.82 -0.63 2.54
C ILE A 19 -12.81 -0.17 1.48
N ASP A 20 -12.36 -0.06 0.25
CA ASP A 20 -13.14 0.43 -0.88
C ASP A 20 -12.62 -0.25 -2.14
N ASN A 21 -13.15 0.09 -3.30
CA ASN A 21 -12.79 -0.56 -4.56
C ASN A 21 -11.28 -0.64 -4.80
N ASP A 22 -10.59 0.47 -4.59
CA ASP A 22 -9.14 0.55 -4.82
C ASP A 22 -8.36 0.79 -3.53
N GLU A 23 -9.03 0.82 -2.39
CA GLU A 23 -8.40 1.19 -1.13
C GLU A 23 -8.32 0.01 -0.18
N TYR A 24 -7.17 -0.14 0.45
CA TYR A 24 -6.85 -1.24 1.34
C TYR A 24 -6.10 -0.75 2.56
N LEU A 25 -6.19 -1.51 3.64
CA LEU A 25 -5.28 -1.35 4.77
C LEU A 25 -4.10 -2.29 4.58
N PHE A 26 -2.91 -1.75 4.77
CA PHE A 26 -1.64 -2.45 4.63
C PHE A 26 -0.87 -2.34 5.93
N THR A 27 -0.20 -3.41 6.33
CA THR A 27 0.64 -3.40 7.52
C THR A 27 2.01 -3.99 7.22
N ASP A 28 3.04 -3.39 7.79
CA ASP A 28 4.40 -3.93 7.79
C ASP A 28 4.72 -4.70 9.08
N GLY A 29 3.71 -4.89 9.93
CA GLY A 29 3.88 -5.53 11.24
C GLY A 29 4.03 -4.54 12.39
N THR A 30 4.31 -3.27 12.12
CA THR A 30 4.48 -2.24 13.16
C THR A 30 3.40 -1.17 13.11
N ALA A 31 2.89 -0.86 11.92
CA ALA A 31 1.89 0.16 11.72
C ALA A 31 0.96 -0.24 10.59
N ARG A 32 -0.19 0.42 10.51
CA ARG A 32 -1.12 0.25 9.39
C ARG A 32 -1.22 1.55 8.63
N ILE A 33 -1.31 1.44 7.31
CA ILE A 33 -1.46 2.60 6.44
C ILE A 33 -2.48 2.27 5.35
N LYS A 34 -3.24 3.27 4.93
CA LYS A 34 -4.14 3.15 3.80
C LYS A 34 -3.33 3.19 2.51
N VAL A 35 -3.61 2.28 1.59
CA VAL A 35 -2.96 2.24 0.29
C VAL A 35 -4.03 2.20 -0.80
N GLU A 36 -3.76 2.87 -1.91
CA GLU A 36 -4.60 2.80 -3.10
C GLU A 36 -3.90 1.93 -4.12
N ILE A 37 -4.58 0.86 -4.56
CA ILE A 37 -4.03 -0.07 -5.55
C ILE A 37 -5.11 -0.33 -6.59
N LYS A 38 -4.96 0.25 -7.77
CA LYS A 38 -5.92 0.09 -8.86
C LYS A 38 -5.76 -1.27 -9.52
N ASN A 39 -6.85 -1.75 -10.16
CA ASN A 39 -6.84 -3.05 -10.81
C ASN A 39 -5.69 -3.21 -11.80
N ARG A 40 -5.38 -2.17 -12.55
CA ARG A 40 -4.28 -2.22 -13.51
C ARG A 40 -2.91 -2.43 -12.83
N VAL A 41 -2.79 -2.00 -11.58
CA VAL A 41 -1.55 -2.19 -10.81
C VAL A 41 -1.46 -3.63 -10.32
N TRP A 42 -2.58 -4.19 -9.88
CA TRP A 42 -2.63 -5.61 -9.50
C TRP A 42 -2.25 -6.50 -10.68
N ASN A 43 -2.70 -6.16 -11.87
CA ASN A 43 -2.37 -6.88 -13.12
C ASN A 43 -2.59 -8.39 -13.02
N GLY A 44 -3.71 -8.79 -12.42
CA GLY A 44 -4.07 -10.20 -12.28
C GLY A 44 -3.38 -10.93 -11.13
N LEU A 45 -2.58 -10.24 -10.34
CA LEU A 45 -1.90 -10.86 -9.21
C LEU A 45 -2.92 -11.21 -8.12
N ASN A 46 -2.94 -12.48 -7.71
CA ASN A 46 -3.81 -12.94 -6.62
C ASN A 46 -3.05 -12.86 -5.31
N VAL A 47 -3.58 -12.08 -4.38
CA VAL A 47 -2.96 -11.86 -3.08
C VAL A 47 -4.01 -12.07 -1.99
N SER A 48 -3.69 -12.91 -1.01
CA SER A 48 -4.48 -13.07 0.20
C SER A 48 -3.83 -12.28 1.33
N GLU A 49 -4.54 -12.17 2.45
CA GLU A 49 -4.01 -11.49 3.64
C GLU A 49 -2.76 -12.16 4.22
N ASN A 50 -2.53 -13.42 3.87
CA ASN A 50 -1.36 -14.17 4.32
C ASN A 50 -0.15 -14.00 3.41
N ASP A 51 -0.33 -13.40 2.24
CA ASP A 51 0.76 -13.21 1.30
C ASP A 51 1.52 -11.94 1.62
N LYS A 52 2.83 -12.06 1.77
CA LYS A 52 3.68 -10.89 1.91
C LYS A 52 3.93 -10.29 0.53
N ILE A 53 3.72 -8.99 0.42
CA ILE A 53 3.90 -8.27 -0.83
C ILE A 53 4.82 -7.07 -0.63
N ARG A 54 5.46 -6.67 -1.73
CA ARG A 54 6.22 -5.43 -1.80
C ARG A 54 5.44 -4.45 -2.65
N ILE A 55 5.11 -3.31 -2.07
CA ILE A 55 4.43 -2.23 -2.78
C ILE A 55 5.37 -1.04 -2.93
N THR A 56 5.27 -0.36 -4.06
CA THR A 56 6.00 0.87 -4.31
C THR A 56 5.00 1.90 -4.79
N GLY A 57 5.09 3.10 -4.25
CA GLY A 57 4.15 4.14 -4.61
C GLY A 57 4.56 5.49 -4.09
N LYS A 58 3.69 6.47 -4.31
CA LYS A 58 3.87 7.83 -3.81
C LYS A 58 3.18 8.00 -2.47
N LEU A 59 3.89 8.56 -1.52
CA LEU A 59 3.32 8.92 -0.23
C LEU A 59 2.54 10.22 -0.37
N ASP A 60 1.26 10.17 -0.03
CA ASP A 60 0.39 11.33 0.04
C ASP A 60 0.11 11.59 1.52
N ASN A 61 0.67 12.68 2.03
CA ASN A 61 0.61 13.00 3.44
C ASN A 61 0.10 14.42 3.62
N GLU A 62 -1.20 14.61 3.45
CA GLU A 62 -1.83 15.92 3.57
C GLU A 62 -2.01 16.32 5.03
N ALA A 63 -2.09 17.64 5.26
CA ALA A 63 -1.98 18.24 6.58
C ALA A 63 -3.01 17.74 7.60
N PHE A 64 -4.22 17.43 7.18
CA PHE A 64 -5.31 17.04 8.09
C PHE A 64 -5.83 15.63 7.82
N GLU A 65 -5.12 14.86 7.02
CA GLU A 65 -5.52 13.51 6.66
C GLU A 65 -4.42 12.52 7.03
N LYS A 66 -4.81 11.28 7.23
CA LYS A 66 -3.84 10.21 7.45
C LYS A 66 -3.05 9.96 6.18
N ALA A 67 -1.79 9.61 6.34
CA ALA A 67 -0.93 9.28 5.21
C ALA A 67 -1.54 8.13 4.39
N GLU A 68 -1.39 8.23 3.09
CA GLU A 68 -1.85 7.24 2.13
C GLU A 68 -0.76 7.02 1.10
N VAL A 69 -0.63 5.81 0.60
CA VAL A 69 0.30 5.50 -0.49
C VAL A 69 -0.49 5.21 -1.75
N GLU A 70 -0.23 5.97 -2.81
CA GLU A 70 -0.74 5.67 -4.14
C GLU A 70 0.21 4.69 -4.81
N VAL A 71 -0.17 3.42 -4.81
CA VAL A 71 0.70 2.33 -5.26
C VAL A 71 0.72 2.26 -6.78
N PHE A 72 1.91 2.16 -7.37
CA PHE A 72 2.05 1.96 -8.81
C PHE A 72 2.78 0.66 -9.16
N SER A 73 3.24 -0.09 -8.17
CA SER A 73 3.88 -1.39 -8.40
C SER A 73 3.61 -2.32 -7.21
N VAL A 74 3.22 -3.55 -7.50
CA VAL A 74 2.99 -4.61 -6.50
C VAL A 74 3.66 -5.87 -6.98
N GLU A 75 4.38 -6.54 -6.08
CA GLU A 75 4.94 -7.85 -6.37
C GLU A 75 4.92 -8.70 -5.09
N LYS A 76 4.93 -10.01 -5.24
CA LYS A 76 5.03 -10.90 -4.09
C LYS A 76 6.44 -10.86 -3.54
N ALA A 77 6.55 -10.86 -2.21
CA ALA A 77 7.81 -10.73 -1.50
C ALA A 77 8.23 -12.00 -0.76
N ASN A 78 7.46 -13.07 -0.88
CA ASN A 78 7.82 -14.37 -0.27
C ASN A 78 8.15 -15.43 -1.30
#